data_8513c62699c18b97ea322bf6c0f9a8fa
#
_entry.id   8513c62699c18b97ea322bf6c0f9a8fa
#
_cell.length_a   1.000
_cell.length_b   1.000
_cell.length_c   1.000
_cell.angle_alpha   90.00
_cell.angle_beta   90.00
_cell.angle_gamma   90.00
#
_symmetry.space_group_name_H-M   'P 1'
#
loop_
_entity.id
_entity.type
_entity.pdbx_description
1 polymer ?
#
loop_
_entity_poly.entity_id
_entity_poly.type
_entity_poly.pdbx_seq_one_letter_code
_entity_poly.pdbx_strand_id
1 'polypeptide(L)'
;MPKPRSAYRAHLVIATGLLLAGCSPQPAPVDTRAELPDSFSRSGDAPSPDTWWQAFDDPALTGLIERALQDRPSLRETWARLAQARATAGRTAADRWPSLSGNADASRQQTGELRDNGGGATAADNVTEDVSLGLSASYELDLWGRVDARADAARLDTRATRQQLEAAALSLSGEVADTWYRLLAERARLDLLQRQLNTNRTVERVVEVRVLQGQAGLADLLRQRELIEQTLEQIAAAEGEVRLLENDLSVLLGRAP
;
A
#
# COMPACT_ATOMS: atom_id res chain seq x y z
N MET A 1 -4.24 25.78 77.64
CA MET A 1 -3.15 25.33 76.69
C MET A 1 -3.78 24.95 75.39
N PRO A 2 -3.67 25.70 74.30
CA PRO A 2 -4.23 25.36 73.03
C PRO A 2 -3.23 24.47 72.26
N LYS A 3 -3.68 23.27 71.82
CA LYS A 3 -2.92 22.34 70.97
C LYS A 3 -2.71 22.91 69.55
N PRO A 4 -1.53 22.72 68.90
CA PRO A 4 -1.27 23.31 67.60
C PRO A 4 -2.04 22.63 66.46
N ARG A 5 -2.98 23.32 65.90
CA ARG A 5 -3.74 22.95 64.69
C ARG A 5 -2.93 22.92 63.38
N SER A 6 -1.63 23.28 63.48
CA SER A 6 -0.67 23.41 62.32
C SER A 6 -0.17 22.05 61.81
N ALA A 7 0.04 21.08 62.69
CA ALA A 7 0.60 19.76 62.32
C ALA A 7 -0.37 18.90 61.47
N TYR A 8 -1.70 18.98 61.72
CA TYR A 8 -2.66 18.20 60.94
C TYR A 8 -2.86 18.69 59.52
N ARG A 9 -2.66 20.00 59.26
CA ARG A 9 -2.73 20.56 57.89
C ARG A 9 -1.56 20.14 57.04
N ALA A 10 -0.35 20.05 57.59
CA ALA A 10 0.83 19.59 56.91
C ALA A 10 0.73 18.11 56.51
N HIS A 11 0.23 17.26 57.38
CA HIS A 11 0.08 15.82 57.10
C HIS A 11 -1.03 15.54 56.09
N LEU A 12 -2.11 16.34 56.07
CA LEU A 12 -3.20 16.20 55.10
C LEU A 12 -2.74 16.58 53.68
N VAL A 13 -1.95 17.64 53.53
CA VAL A 13 -1.42 18.07 52.25
C VAL A 13 -0.38 17.05 51.67
N ILE A 14 0.44 16.47 52.55
CA ILE A 14 1.42 15.43 52.17
C ILE A 14 0.71 14.12 51.79
N ALA A 15 -0.35 13.72 52.52
CA ALA A 15 -1.13 12.51 52.20
C ALA A 15 -1.92 12.66 50.90
N THR A 16 -2.46 13.85 50.56
CA THR A 16 -3.15 14.12 49.32
C THR A 16 -2.16 14.16 48.13
N GLY A 17 -0.93 14.65 48.32
CA GLY A 17 0.13 14.65 47.33
C GLY A 17 0.64 13.25 46.98
N LEU A 18 0.72 12.32 47.95
CA LEU A 18 1.15 10.93 47.69
C LEU A 18 0.10 10.09 46.94
N LEU A 19 -1.19 10.40 47.08
CA LEU A 19 -2.26 9.68 46.38
C LEU A 19 -2.36 10.03 44.88
N LEU A 20 -1.83 11.16 44.47
CA LEU A 20 -1.78 11.59 43.06
C LEU A 20 -0.58 11.05 42.25
N ALA A 21 0.43 10.50 42.90
CA ALA A 21 1.62 9.99 42.26
C ALA A 21 1.52 8.54 41.71
N GLY A 22 0.36 7.87 41.91
CA GLY A 22 0.21 6.42 41.76
C GLY A 22 -0.36 5.91 40.41
N CYS A 23 -0.76 6.74 39.48
CA CYS A 23 -1.43 6.27 38.24
C CYS A 23 -0.92 6.96 36.98
N SER A 24 0.35 6.81 36.66
CA SER A 24 0.75 6.90 35.24
C SER A 24 0.64 5.48 34.64
N PRO A 25 -0.30 5.20 33.77
CA PRO A 25 -0.30 3.94 33.02
C PRO A 25 0.89 3.97 32.09
N GLN A 26 1.99 3.34 32.51
CA GLN A 26 3.11 3.10 31.62
C GLN A 26 2.64 2.02 30.63
N PRO A 27 2.52 2.29 29.33
CA PRO A 27 2.18 1.25 28.39
C PRO A 27 3.26 0.16 28.49
N ALA A 28 2.83 -1.06 28.82
CA ALA A 28 3.73 -2.20 28.80
C ALA A 28 4.33 -2.28 27.39
N PRO A 29 5.65 -2.42 27.25
CA PRO A 29 6.26 -2.65 25.96
C PRO A 29 5.67 -3.94 25.40
N VAL A 30 4.85 -3.81 24.36
CA VAL A 30 4.38 -4.97 23.62
C VAL A 30 5.57 -5.42 22.79
N ASP A 31 6.22 -6.50 23.22
CA ASP A 31 7.24 -7.14 22.41
C ASP A 31 6.54 -7.85 21.25
N THR A 32 6.48 -7.16 20.11
CA THR A 32 5.91 -7.66 18.86
C THR A 32 6.94 -8.39 18.00
N ARG A 33 8.13 -8.62 18.52
CA ARG A 33 9.16 -9.37 17.79
C ARG A 33 8.74 -10.83 17.70
N ALA A 34 8.50 -11.31 16.50
CA ALA A 34 8.44 -12.76 16.27
C ALA A 34 9.78 -13.34 16.69
N GLU A 35 9.78 -14.42 17.48
CA GLU A 35 10.99 -15.18 17.76
C GLU A 35 11.47 -15.78 16.44
N LEU A 36 12.44 -15.11 15.83
CA LEU A 36 13.12 -15.62 14.65
C LEU A 36 14.23 -16.56 15.10
N PRO A 37 14.48 -17.66 14.38
CA PRO A 37 15.63 -18.50 14.68
C PRO A 37 16.92 -17.69 14.55
N ASP A 38 17.90 -17.98 15.40
CA ASP A 38 19.21 -17.28 15.46
C ASP A 38 19.95 -17.32 14.12
N SER A 39 19.65 -18.31 13.28
CA SER A 39 20.20 -18.40 11.92
C SER A 39 19.20 -19.12 10.98
N PHE A 40 19.13 -18.68 9.73
CA PHE A 40 18.45 -19.39 8.66
C PHE A 40 19.43 -20.32 7.95
N SER A 41 18.96 -21.50 7.48
CA SER A 41 19.78 -22.51 6.79
C SER A 41 20.51 -21.99 5.53
N ARG A 42 20.09 -20.83 5.02
CA ARG A 42 20.68 -20.13 3.86
C ARG A 42 20.82 -18.63 4.12
N SER A 43 21.13 -18.24 5.36
CA SER A 43 21.42 -16.84 5.66
C SER A 43 22.76 -16.44 5.05
N GLY A 44 22.77 -15.40 4.23
CA GLY A 44 24.00 -14.72 3.83
C GLY A 44 24.31 -13.58 4.79
N ASP A 45 25.58 -13.23 4.93
CA ASP A 45 26.02 -12.11 5.78
C ASP A 45 25.77 -10.73 5.14
N ALA A 46 25.32 -10.69 3.90
CA ALA A 46 25.06 -9.43 3.19
C ALA A 46 23.68 -8.87 3.54
N PRO A 47 23.57 -7.58 3.93
CA PRO A 47 22.28 -6.91 4.03
C PRO A 47 21.62 -6.93 2.65
N SER A 48 20.29 -7.20 2.63
CA SER A 48 19.54 -7.11 1.38
C SER A 48 19.55 -5.64 0.91
N PRO A 49 20.19 -5.31 -0.21
CA PRO A 49 20.22 -3.94 -0.71
C PRO A 49 18.81 -3.52 -1.15
N ASP A 50 18.50 -2.22 -1.02
CA ASP A 50 17.21 -1.64 -1.49
C ASP A 50 16.97 -1.91 -2.98
N THR A 51 18.04 -2.19 -3.74
CA THR A 51 18.04 -2.48 -5.18
C THR A 51 18.59 -3.90 -5.45
N TRP A 52 18.03 -4.90 -4.75
CA TRP A 52 18.49 -6.30 -4.78
C TRP A 52 18.59 -6.90 -6.19
N TRP A 53 17.76 -6.42 -7.15
CA TRP A 53 17.75 -6.90 -8.54
C TRP A 53 19.00 -6.54 -9.34
N GLN A 54 19.78 -5.56 -8.88
CA GLN A 54 21.05 -5.21 -9.52
C GLN A 54 22.10 -6.34 -9.39
N ALA A 55 21.95 -7.22 -8.39
CA ALA A 55 22.82 -8.39 -8.24
C ALA A 55 22.68 -9.42 -9.36
N PHE A 56 21.63 -9.33 -10.20
CA PHE A 56 21.45 -10.18 -11.37
C PHE A 56 22.25 -9.73 -12.60
N ASP A 57 22.83 -8.54 -12.55
CA ASP A 57 23.60 -7.93 -13.65
C ASP A 57 22.84 -7.91 -14.99
N ASP A 58 21.51 -7.72 -14.91
CA ASP A 58 20.58 -7.64 -16.05
C ASP A 58 20.04 -6.21 -16.21
N PRO A 59 20.56 -5.43 -17.18
CA PRO A 59 20.09 -4.05 -17.40
C PRO A 59 18.63 -3.97 -17.86
N ALA A 60 18.12 -5.01 -18.56
CA ALA A 60 16.73 -5.04 -18.99
C ALA A 60 15.80 -5.22 -17.78
N LEU A 61 16.10 -6.16 -16.88
CA LEU A 61 15.40 -6.35 -15.63
C LEU A 61 15.39 -5.05 -14.79
N THR A 62 16.56 -4.43 -14.64
CA THR A 62 16.70 -3.17 -13.88
C THR A 62 15.76 -2.10 -14.44
N GLY A 63 15.77 -1.88 -15.75
CA GLY A 63 14.90 -0.89 -16.38
C GLY A 63 13.40 -1.23 -16.30
N LEU A 64 13.04 -2.51 -16.23
CA LEU A 64 11.65 -2.93 -16.02
C LEU A 64 11.19 -2.64 -14.60
N ILE A 65 11.97 -3.01 -13.58
CA ILE A 65 11.63 -2.78 -12.18
C ILE A 65 11.55 -1.29 -11.87
N GLU A 66 12.52 -0.48 -12.32
CA GLU A 66 12.49 0.97 -12.11
C GLU A 66 11.23 1.61 -12.68
N ARG A 67 10.82 1.20 -13.89
CA ARG A 67 9.56 1.66 -14.50
C ARG A 67 8.33 1.22 -13.71
N ALA A 68 8.27 -0.05 -13.29
CA ALA A 68 7.18 -0.55 -12.49
C ALA A 68 7.02 0.22 -11.17
N LEU A 69 8.12 0.52 -10.48
CA LEU A 69 8.14 1.28 -9.24
C LEU A 69 7.69 2.74 -9.42
N GLN A 70 7.92 3.34 -10.61
CA GLN A 70 7.52 4.73 -10.91
C GLN A 70 6.07 4.83 -11.38
N ASP A 71 5.62 3.93 -12.24
CA ASP A 71 4.40 4.11 -13.03
C ASP A 71 3.18 3.34 -12.49
N ARG A 72 3.38 2.33 -11.62
CA ARG A 72 2.28 1.48 -11.19
C ARG A 72 1.26 2.22 -10.31
N PRO A 73 -0.05 2.23 -10.69
CA PRO A 73 -1.10 2.94 -9.95
C PRO A 73 -1.28 2.45 -8.51
N SER A 74 -1.14 1.15 -8.24
CA SER A 74 -1.26 0.57 -6.89
C SER A 74 -0.18 1.09 -5.93
N LEU A 75 1.04 1.33 -6.43
CA LEU A 75 2.11 1.90 -5.60
C LEU A 75 1.85 3.39 -5.32
N ARG A 76 1.33 4.13 -6.31
CA ARG A 76 0.87 5.52 -6.12
C ARG A 76 -0.23 5.63 -5.06
N GLU A 77 -1.16 4.68 -5.04
CA GLU A 77 -2.19 4.60 -4.00
C GLU A 77 -1.55 4.42 -2.61
N THR A 78 -0.58 3.53 -2.48
CA THR A 78 0.12 3.30 -1.20
C THR A 78 0.92 4.54 -0.76
N TRP A 79 1.52 5.28 -1.70
CA TRP A 79 2.12 6.59 -1.44
C TRP A 79 1.11 7.62 -0.94
N ALA A 80 -0.08 7.67 -1.55
CA ALA A 80 -1.16 8.56 -1.11
C ALA A 80 -1.65 8.21 0.31
N ARG A 81 -1.75 6.92 0.64
CA ARG A 81 -2.06 6.45 2.00
C ARG A 81 -1.00 6.88 3.02
N LEU A 82 0.28 6.81 2.67
CA LEU A 82 1.35 7.32 3.53
C LEU A 82 1.25 8.84 3.73
N ALA A 83 0.95 9.60 2.69
CA ALA A 83 0.72 11.04 2.79
C ALA A 83 -0.48 11.36 3.71
N GLN A 84 -1.57 10.61 3.60
CA GLN A 84 -2.74 10.71 4.47
C GLN A 84 -2.39 10.38 5.92
N ALA A 85 -1.65 9.30 6.19
CA ALA A 85 -1.22 8.95 7.54
C ALA A 85 -0.36 10.04 8.17
N ARG A 86 0.57 10.64 7.40
CA ARG A 86 1.38 11.78 7.85
C ARG A 86 0.53 13.00 8.18
N ALA A 87 -0.43 13.34 7.34
CA ALA A 87 -1.35 14.46 7.58
C ALA A 87 -2.21 14.22 8.83
N THR A 88 -2.70 12.99 9.01
CA THR A 88 -3.46 12.59 10.21
C THR A 88 -2.61 12.69 11.47
N ALA A 89 -1.36 12.21 11.44
CA ALA A 89 -0.44 12.33 12.56
C ALA A 89 -0.13 13.80 12.89
N GLY A 90 0.05 14.65 11.87
CA GLY A 90 0.23 16.10 12.04
C GLY A 90 -0.98 16.76 12.71
N ARG A 91 -2.21 16.40 12.27
CA ARG A 91 -3.45 16.92 12.87
C ARG A 91 -3.60 16.46 14.32
N THR A 92 -3.37 15.18 14.60
CA THR A 92 -3.47 14.63 15.96
C THR A 92 -2.40 15.23 16.88
N ALA A 93 -1.21 15.52 16.37
CA ALA A 93 -0.17 16.21 17.13
C ALA A 93 -0.53 17.67 17.42
N ALA A 94 -1.36 18.31 16.58
CA ALA A 94 -1.83 19.68 16.80
C ALA A 94 -2.78 19.79 17.99
N ASP A 95 -3.45 18.71 18.40
CA ASP A 95 -4.31 18.69 19.59
C ASP A 95 -3.55 18.95 20.90
N ARG A 96 -2.21 18.92 20.87
CA ARG A 96 -1.33 19.35 21.98
C ARG A 96 -1.31 20.85 22.19
N TRP A 97 -1.80 21.62 21.23
CA TRP A 97 -1.81 23.08 21.25
C TRP A 97 -3.23 23.63 21.35
N PRO A 98 -3.41 24.85 21.89
CA PRO A 98 -4.72 25.48 21.87
C PRO A 98 -5.29 25.58 20.46
N SER A 99 -6.55 25.20 20.30
CA SER A 99 -7.27 25.44 19.04
C SER A 99 -7.84 26.85 19.03
N LEU A 100 -7.69 27.56 17.92
CA LEU A 100 -8.24 28.88 17.68
C LEU A 100 -9.25 28.80 16.53
N SER A 101 -10.47 29.23 16.77
CA SER A 101 -11.50 29.30 15.74
C SER A 101 -12.06 30.73 15.62
N GLY A 102 -12.29 31.15 14.38
CA GLY A 102 -12.95 32.42 14.05
C GLY A 102 -14.25 32.11 13.30
N ASN A 103 -15.31 32.81 13.68
CA ASN A 103 -16.59 32.79 12.98
C ASN A 103 -17.02 34.20 12.61
N ALA A 104 -17.60 34.32 11.44
CA ALA A 104 -18.23 35.54 10.96
C ALA A 104 -19.60 35.16 10.38
N ASP A 105 -20.63 35.75 10.94
CA ASP A 105 -22.00 35.50 10.50
C ASP A 105 -22.64 36.81 10.12
N ALA A 106 -23.35 36.83 9.00
CA ALA A 106 -24.15 37.94 8.58
C ALA A 106 -25.54 37.44 8.21
N SER A 107 -26.53 37.98 8.89
CA SER A 107 -27.94 37.61 8.62
C SER A 107 -28.78 38.86 8.35
N ARG A 108 -29.70 38.71 7.43
CA ARG A 108 -30.74 39.72 7.15
C ARG A 108 -32.09 39.05 7.20
N GLN A 109 -32.91 39.50 8.14
CA GLN A 109 -34.25 38.97 8.36
C GLN A 109 -35.27 40.06 8.03
N GLN A 110 -36.21 39.77 7.17
CA GLN A 110 -37.32 40.65 6.86
C GLN A 110 -38.60 40.02 7.43
N THR A 111 -39.24 40.69 8.35
CA THR A 111 -40.48 40.26 8.99
C THR A 111 -41.59 41.22 8.60
N GLY A 112 -42.57 40.75 7.84
CA GLY A 112 -43.77 41.48 7.48
C GLY A 112 -44.84 41.28 8.56
N GLU A 113 -45.18 42.33 9.32
CA GLU A 113 -46.35 42.32 10.21
C GLU A 113 -47.56 42.98 9.52
N LEU A 114 -48.64 42.25 9.39
CA LEU A 114 -49.94 42.81 8.99
C LEU A 114 -50.59 43.46 10.22
N ARG A 115 -50.54 44.78 10.28
CA ARG A 115 -51.26 45.50 11.30
C ARG A 115 -52.63 45.88 10.75
N ASP A 116 -53.68 45.34 11.35
CA ASP A 116 -55.06 45.76 11.10
C ASP A 116 -55.41 46.93 12.02
N ASN A 117 -55.51 48.10 11.50
CA ASN A 117 -55.85 49.34 12.25
C ASN A 117 -57.33 49.74 12.01
N GLY A 118 -58.25 48.75 11.72
CA GLY A 118 -59.70 49.02 11.63
C GLY A 118 -60.15 49.82 10.40
N GLY A 119 -59.29 50.02 9.41
CA GLY A 119 -59.59 50.80 8.19
C GLY A 119 -58.71 50.43 7.00
N GLY A 120 -57.91 49.36 7.08
CA GLY A 120 -57.05 48.85 6.03
C GLY A 120 -55.76 48.26 6.58
N ALA A 121 -55.37 47.06 6.11
CA ALA A 121 -54.12 46.42 6.45
C ALA A 121 -52.94 47.18 5.85
N THR A 122 -52.07 47.73 6.70
CA THR A 122 -50.79 48.27 6.30
C THR A 122 -49.69 47.24 6.63
N ALA A 123 -48.90 46.83 5.62
CA ALA A 123 -47.75 46.00 5.80
C ALA A 123 -46.60 46.88 6.31
N ALA A 124 -46.11 46.62 7.50
CA ALA A 124 -44.87 47.21 7.99
C ALA A 124 -43.74 46.16 7.79
N ASP A 125 -42.85 46.42 6.85
CA ASP A 125 -41.66 45.59 6.67
C ASP A 125 -40.58 46.02 7.68
N ASN A 126 -40.29 45.11 8.61
CA ASN A 126 -39.20 45.30 9.55
C ASN A 126 -37.98 44.48 9.04
N VAL A 127 -36.91 45.17 8.68
CA VAL A 127 -35.67 44.54 8.24
C VAL A 127 -34.65 44.67 9.36
N THR A 128 -34.22 43.48 9.85
CA THR A 128 -33.17 43.38 10.87
C THR A 128 -31.91 42.84 10.20
N GLU A 129 -30.81 43.54 10.33
CA GLU A 129 -29.49 43.09 9.85
C GLU A 129 -28.60 42.86 11.07
N ASP A 130 -28.09 41.62 11.19
CA ASP A 130 -27.17 41.26 12.24
C ASP A 130 -25.84 40.83 11.63
N VAL A 131 -24.73 41.41 12.12
CA VAL A 131 -23.38 40.99 11.77
C VAL A 131 -22.66 40.66 13.05
N SER A 132 -22.16 39.46 13.14
CA SER A 132 -21.37 38.99 14.27
C SER A 132 -19.99 38.50 13.83
N LEU A 133 -18.97 38.84 14.61
CA LEU A 133 -17.60 38.36 14.46
C LEU A 133 -17.15 37.82 15.82
N GLY A 134 -16.73 36.56 15.84
CA GLY A 134 -16.28 35.89 17.06
C GLY A 134 -14.93 35.22 16.89
N LEU A 135 -14.13 35.25 17.95
CA LEU A 135 -12.91 34.48 18.11
C LEU A 135 -13.03 33.64 19.37
N SER A 136 -12.76 32.34 19.30
CA SER A 136 -12.71 31.49 20.46
C SER A 136 -11.43 30.66 20.48
N ALA A 137 -10.87 30.48 21.67
CA ALA A 137 -9.72 29.62 21.90
C ALA A 137 -10.11 28.54 22.91
N SER A 138 -9.77 27.28 22.63
CA SER A 138 -9.95 26.18 23.58
C SER A 138 -8.67 25.35 23.71
N TYR A 139 -8.38 24.94 24.94
CA TYR A 139 -7.21 24.14 25.27
C TYR A 139 -7.56 23.08 26.32
N GLU A 140 -7.18 21.81 26.06
CA GLU A 140 -7.33 20.70 26.98
C GLU A 140 -5.98 20.39 27.65
N LEU A 141 -5.91 20.51 28.98
CA LEU A 141 -4.74 20.11 29.75
C LEU A 141 -4.66 18.58 29.80
N ASP A 142 -3.61 18.01 29.27
CA ASP A 142 -3.41 16.54 29.18
C ASP A 142 -2.80 15.97 30.48
N LEU A 143 -3.59 15.94 31.54
CA LEU A 143 -3.14 15.46 32.87
C LEU A 143 -2.88 13.96 32.91
N TRP A 144 -3.48 13.17 32.03
CA TRP A 144 -3.39 11.71 31.98
C TRP A 144 -2.68 11.17 30.75
N GLY A 145 -2.09 12.02 29.92
CA GLY A 145 -1.35 11.63 28.74
C GLY A 145 -2.22 11.09 27.59
N ARG A 146 -3.53 11.38 27.57
CA ARG A 146 -4.46 10.94 26.53
C ARG A 146 -4.12 11.52 25.16
N VAL A 147 -3.84 12.81 25.09
CA VAL A 147 -3.51 13.52 23.85
C VAL A 147 -2.13 13.07 23.36
N ASP A 148 -1.16 12.95 24.26
CA ASP A 148 0.17 12.44 23.92
C ASP A 148 0.13 11.01 23.39
N ALA A 149 -0.59 10.10 24.05
CA ALA A 149 -0.74 8.73 23.62
C ALA A 149 -1.40 8.61 22.23
N ARG A 150 -2.40 9.46 21.93
CA ARG A 150 -3.02 9.51 20.58
C ARG A 150 -2.06 10.00 19.51
N ALA A 151 -1.27 11.03 19.80
CA ALA A 151 -0.28 11.54 18.87
C ALA A 151 0.83 10.51 18.59
N ASP A 152 1.25 9.75 19.63
CA ASP A 152 2.24 8.70 19.48
C ASP A 152 1.68 7.50 18.70
N ALA A 153 0.43 7.09 18.93
CA ALA A 153 -0.25 6.08 18.12
C ALA A 153 -0.29 6.48 16.63
N ALA A 154 -0.68 7.71 16.32
CA ALA A 154 -0.72 8.21 14.95
C ALA A 154 0.68 8.27 14.27
N ARG A 155 1.75 8.51 15.05
CA ARG A 155 3.12 8.39 14.54
C ARG A 155 3.50 6.93 14.24
N LEU A 156 3.10 5.99 15.09
CA LEU A 156 3.33 4.57 14.87
C LEU A 156 2.56 4.08 13.64
N ASP A 157 1.31 4.51 13.44
CA ASP A 157 0.53 4.25 12.23
C ASP A 157 1.22 4.76 10.96
N THR A 158 1.84 5.94 11.03
CA THR A 158 2.63 6.47 9.93
C THR A 158 3.85 5.61 9.63
N ARG A 159 4.53 5.09 10.66
CA ARG A 159 5.65 4.14 10.47
C ARG A 159 5.18 2.83 9.87
N ALA A 160 4.08 2.27 10.37
CA ALA A 160 3.48 1.05 9.83
C ALA A 160 3.10 1.20 8.35
N THR A 161 2.47 2.33 7.99
CA THR A 161 2.12 2.62 6.58
C THR A 161 3.36 2.77 5.69
N ARG A 162 4.46 3.32 6.22
CA ARG A 162 5.74 3.35 5.49
C ARG A 162 6.27 1.95 5.22
N GLN A 163 6.27 1.07 6.24
CA GLN A 163 6.72 -0.32 6.08
C GLN A 163 5.85 -1.08 5.07
N GLN A 164 4.53 -0.81 5.03
CA GLN A 164 3.63 -1.36 4.02
C GLN A 164 3.99 -0.89 2.60
N LEU A 165 4.40 0.36 2.43
CA LEU A 165 4.87 0.87 1.14
C LEU A 165 6.17 0.17 0.70
N GLU A 166 7.13 0.02 1.60
CA GLU A 166 8.40 -0.69 1.34
C GLU A 166 8.15 -2.16 0.98
N ALA A 167 7.26 -2.84 1.72
CA ALA A 167 6.85 -4.21 1.42
C ALA A 167 6.16 -4.33 0.06
N ALA A 168 5.26 -3.38 -0.29
CA ALA A 168 4.60 -3.37 -1.60
C ALA A 168 5.60 -3.16 -2.75
N ALA A 169 6.60 -2.29 -2.57
CA ALA A 169 7.65 -2.07 -3.56
C ALA A 169 8.53 -3.33 -3.73
N LEU A 170 8.87 -4.01 -2.63
CA LEU A 170 9.63 -5.26 -2.65
C LEU A 170 8.83 -6.37 -3.37
N SER A 171 7.55 -6.56 -3.03
CA SER A 171 6.70 -7.55 -3.69
C SER A 171 6.59 -7.28 -5.19
N LEU A 172 6.34 -6.02 -5.58
CA LEU A 172 6.26 -5.63 -6.98
C LEU A 172 7.56 -5.93 -7.74
N SER A 173 8.71 -5.58 -7.16
CA SER A 173 10.00 -5.87 -7.79
C SER A 173 10.25 -7.37 -7.95
N GLY A 174 9.82 -8.19 -6.98
CA GLY A 174 9.87 -9.65 -7.06
C GLY A 174 8.96 -10.22 -8.14
N GLU A 175 7.72 -9.74 -8.25
CA GLU A 175 6.77 -10.16 -9.29
C GLU A 175 7.28 -9.83 -10.71
N VAL A 176 7.87 -8.64 -10.89
CA VAL A 176 8.47 -8.25 -12.18
C VAL A 176 9.63 -9.16 -12.54
N ALA A 177 10.51 -9.47 -11.58
CA ALA A 177 11.66 -10.34 -11.81
C ALA A 177 11.23 -11.77 -12.14
N ASP A 178 10.27 -12.34 -11.41
CA ASP A 178 9.73 -13.68 -11.67
C ASP A 178 9.11 -13.75 -13.06
N THR A 179 8.24 -12.82 -13.40
CA THR A 179 7.57 -12.77 -14.70
C THR A 179 8.58 -12.60 -15.84
N TRP A 180 9.61 -11.76 -15.66
CA TRP A 180 10.67 -11.54 -16.65
C TRP A 180 11.45 -12.82 -16.92
N TYR A 181 11.93 -13.50 -15.89
CA TYR A 181 12.71 -14.74 -16.10
C TYR A 181 11.87 -15.91 -16.61
N ARG A 182 10.59 -15.99 -16.21
CA ARG A 182 9.65 -16.94 -16.82
C ARG A 182 9.45 -16.67 -18.30
N LEU A 183 9.31 -15.40 -18.69
CA LEU A 183 9.20 -15.01 -20.10
C LEU A 183 10.46 -15.40 -20.91
N LEU A 184 11.65 -15.16 -20.35
CA LEU A 184 12.90 -15.57 -20.99
C LEU A 184 13.01 -17.09 -21.14
N ALA A 185 12.62 -17.84 -20.10
CA ALA A 185 12.63 -19.30 -20.13
C ALA A 185 11.64 -19.85 -21.16
N GLU A 186 10.43 -19.28 -21.25
CA GLU A 186 9.44 -19.74 -22.20
C GLU A 186 9.78 -19.39 -23.66
N ARG A 187 10.40 -18.24 -23.90
CA ARG A 187 10.96 -17.89 -25.21
C ARG A 187 12.08 -18.85 -25.63
N ALA A 188 12.96 -19.22 -24.70
CA ALA A 188 14.01 -20.20 -24.98
C ALA A 188 13.43 -21.60 -25.26
N ARG A 189 12.36 -21.98 -24.55
CA ARG A 189 11.62 -23.22 -24.80
C ARG A 189 10.98 -23.22 -26.19
N LEU A 190 10.34 -22.12 -26.58
CA LEU A 190 9.75 -21.96 -27.92
C LEU A 190 10.79 -22.12 -29.02
N ASP A 191 11.95 -21.49 -28.88
CA ASP A 191 13.06 -21.64 -29.83
C ASP A 191 13.57 -23.10 -29.91
N LEU A 192 13.66 -23.79 -28.77
CA LEU A 192 14.01 -25.21 -28.73
C LEU A 192 13.00 -26.09 -29.50
N LEU A 193 11.69 -25.85 -29.25
CA LEU A 193 10.61 -26.60 -29.92
C LEU A 193 10.61 -26.35 -31.44
N GLN A 194 10.89 -25.14 -31.89
CA GLN A 194 11.03 -24.81 -33.33
C GLN A 194 12.19 -25.56 -33.96
N ARG A 195 13.34 -25.65 -33.30
CA ARG A 195 14.47 -26.47 -33.75
C ARG A 195 14.11 -27.96 -33.78
N GLN A 196 13.39 -28.46 -32.76
CA GLN A 196 12.92 -29.83 -32.73
C GLN A 196 11.98 -30.14 -33.90
N LEU A 197 11.04 -29.23 -34.21
CA LEU A 197 10.12 -29.34 -35.33
C LEU A 197 10.89 -29.48 -36.65
N ASN A 198 11.92 -28.66 -36.88
CA ASN A 198 12.74 -28.72 -38.06
C ASN A 198 13.51 -30.05 -38.17
N THR A 199 14.01 -30.58 -37.06
CA THR A 199 14.64 -31.90 -37.00
C THR A 199 13.63 -33.00 -37.30
N ASN A 200 12.45 -33.01 -36.68
CA ASN A 200 11.39 -33.98 -36.91
C ASN A 200 10.95 -34.01 -38.38
N ARG A 201 10.80 -32.85 -39.04
CA ARG A 201 10.49 -32.74 -40.46
C ARG A 201 11.62 -33.30 -41.37
N THR A 202 12.86 -33.13 -40.93
CA THR A 202 14.00 -33.70 -41.69
C THR A 202 14.01 -35.24 -41.57
N VAL A 203 13.73 -35.79 -40.39
CA VAL A 203 13.59 -37.23 -40.16
C VAL A 203 12.42 -37.81 -40.95
N GLU A 204 11.26 -37.11 -40.96
CA GLU A 204 10.08 -37.49 -41.75
C GLU A 204 10.45 -37.74 -43.22
N ARG A 205 11.15 -36.74 -43.85
CA ARG A 205 11.59 -36.88 -45.26
C ARG A 205 12.47 -38.10 -45.48
N VAL A 206 13.40 -38.41 -44.57
CA VAL A 206 14.24 -39.60 -44.64
C VAL A 206 13.42 -40.89 -44.52
N VAL A 207 12.48 -40.93 -43.56
CA VAL A 207 11.58 -42.09 -43.37
C VAL A 207 10.69 -42.28 -44.59
N GLU A 208 10.13 -41.20 -45.15
CA GLU A 208 9.29 -41.26 -46.34
C GLU A 208 10.05 -41.87 -47.54
N VAL A 209 11.28 -41.45 -47.79
CA VAL A 209 12.14 -42.03 -48.85
C VAL A 209 12.38 -43.55 -48.61
N ARG A 210 12.65 -43.94 -47.34
CA ARG A 210 12.83 -45.35 -46.97
C ARG A 210 11.58 -46.18 -47.17
N VAL A 211 10.41 -45.63 -46.87
CA VAL A 211 9.12 -46.30 -47.12
C VAL A 211 8.91 -46.53 -48.62
N LEU A 212 9.16 -45.51 -49.44
CA LEU A 212 9.07 -45.62 -50.92
C LEU A 212 10.03 -46.65 -51.50
N GLN A 213 11.18 -46.87 -50.85
CA GLN A 213 12.16 -47.89 -51.23
C GLN A 213 11.87 -49.29 -50.62
N GLY A 214 10.78 -49.43 -49.83
CA GLY A 214 10.47 -50.71 -49.17
C GLY A 214 11.39 -51.04 -47.99
N GLN A 215 12.17 -50.06 -47.48
CA GLN A 215 13.15 -50.21 -46.40
C GLN A 215 12.58 -49.85 -45.00
N ALA A 216 11.38 -49.27 -44.94
CA ALA A 216 10.68 -48.89 -43.72
C ALA A 216 9.17 -49.16 -43.86
N GLY A 217 8.48 -49.35 -42.75
CA GLY A 217 7.02 -49.51 -42.71
C GLY A 217 6.24 -48.21 -42.73
N LEU A 218 5.02 -48.23 -43.28
CA LEU A 218 4.09 -47.08 -43.22
C LEU A 218 3.83 -46.61 -41.78
N ALA A 219 3.81 -47.57 -40.83
CA ALA A 219 3.65 -47.24 -39.41
C ALA A 219 4.76 -46.33 -38.85
N ASP A 220 5.99 -46.46 -39.40
CA ASP A 220 7.11 -45.60 -38.99
C ASP A 220 6.92 -44.17 -39.48
N LEU A 221 6.41 -43.99 -40.70
CA LEU A 221 6.07 -42.69 -41.26
C LEU A 221 4.92 -42.00 -40.45
N LEU A 222 3.88 -42.80 -40.13
CA LEU A 222 2.77 -42.24 -39.37
C LEU A 222 3.17 -41.82 -37.94
N ARG A 223 4.04 -42.63 -37.28
CA ARG A 223 4.61 -42.25 -35.97
C ARG A 223 5.44 -40.95 -36.08
N GLN A 224 6.20 -40.76 -37.14
CA GLN A 224 6.98 -39.54 -37.31
C GLN A 224 6.09 -38.32 -37.55
N ARG A 225 4.98 -38.49 -38.30
CA ARG A 225 3.97 -37.44 -38.46
C ARG A 225 3.28 -37.09 -37.14
N GLU A 226 2.93 -38.10 -36.34
CA GLU A 226 2.37 -37.90 -34.99
C GLU A 226 3.32 -37.07 -34.12
N LEU A 227 4.64 -37.32 -34.12
CA LEU A 227 5.64 -36.53 -33.40
C LEU A 227 5.70 -35.07 -33.88
N ILE A 228 5.49 -34.82 -35.16
CA ILE A 228 5.43 -33.47 -35.71
C ILE A 228 4.20 -32.75 -35.21
N GLU A 229 3.01 -33.38 -35.23
CA GLU A 229 1.77 -32.79 -34.74
C GLU A 229 1.84 -32.49 -33.23
N GLN A 230 2.39 -33.41 -32.42
CA GLN A 230 2.64 -33.18 -31.00
C GLN A 230 3.60 -32.00 -30.75
N THR A 231 4.63 -31.85 -31.58
CA THR A 231 5.56 -30.72 -31.47
C THR A 231 4.88 -29.39 -31.86
N LEU A 232 4.00 -29.39 -32.86
CA LEU A 232 3.20 -28.22 -33.23
C LEU A 232 2.21 -27.81 -32.13
N GLU A 233 1.57 -28.77 -31.47
CA GLU A 233 0.73 -28.52 -30.29
C GLU A 233 1.52 -27.84 -29.16
N GLN A 234 2.72 -28.37 -28.85
CA GLN A 234 3.59 -27.79 -27.83
C GLN A 234 4.06 -26.36 -28.20
N ILE A 235 4.33 -26.09 -29.48
CA ILE A 235 4.68 -24.77 -29.97
C ILE A 235 3.50 -23.81 -29.76
N ALA A 236 2.29 -24.21 -30.14
CA ALA A 236 1.10 -23.37 -29.96
C ALA A 236 0.83 -23.05 -28.48
N ALA A 237 1.03 -24.04 -27.59
CA ALA A 237 0.92 -23.84 -26.14
C ALA A 237 2.00 -22.87 -25.61
N ALA A 238 3.27 -23.03 -26.03
CA ALA A 238 4.37 -22.15 -25.63
C ALA A 238 4.18 -20.72 -26.14
N GLU A 239 3.69 -20.53 -27.37
CA GLU A 239 3.34 -19.21 -27.91
C GLU A 239 2.22 -18.55 -27.11
N GLY A 240 1.23 -19.33 -26.65
CA GLY A 240 0.17 -18.85 -25.78
C GLY A 240 0.73 -18.34 -24.45
N GLU A 241 1.62 -19.11 -23.81
CA GLU A 241 2.24 -18.75 -22.54
C GLU A 241 3.15 -17.51 -22.66
N VAL A 242 3.93 -17.39 -23.75
CA VAL A 242 4.74 -16.19 -24.04
C VAL A 242 3.84 -14.95 -24.08
N ARG A 243 2.71 -15.00 -24.83
CA ARG A 243 1.78 -13.87 -24.91
C ARG A 243 1.16 -13.52 -23.55
N LEU A 244 0.82 -14.52 -22.77
CA LEU A 244 0.28 -14.34 -21.43
C LEU A 244 1.28 -13.62 -20.51
N LEU A 245 2.53 -14.09 -20.49
CA LEU A 245 3.60 -13.48 -19.69
C LEU A 245 3.96 -12.06 -20.17
N GLU A 246 3.90 -11.77 -21.48
CA GLU A 246 4.06 -10.41 -22.02
C GLU A 246 2.95 -9.48 -21.55
N ASN A 247 1.70 -9.96 -21.52
CA ASN A 247 0.55 -9.21 -21.02
C ASN A 247 0.69 -8.96 -19.50
N ASP A 248 1.05 -9.99 -18.74
CA ASP A 248 1.27 -9.87 -17.29
C ASP A 248 2.36 -8.84 -17.00
N LEU A 249 3.48 -8.90 -17.72
CA LEU A 249 4.54 -7.92 -17.59
C LEU A 249 4.06 -6.49 -17.93
N SER A 250 3.23 -6.33 -18.96
CA SER A 250 2.63 -5.04 -19.32
C SER A 250 1.77 -4.49 -18.19
N VAL A 251 0.93 -5.33 -17.57
CA VAL A 251 0.10 -4.97 -16.41
C VAL A 251 0.98 -4.59 -15.21
N LEU A 252 2.05 -5.35 -14.94
CA LEU A 252 3.01 -5.05 -13.88
C LEU A 252 3.69 -3.68 -14.08
N LEU A 253 3.91 -3.29 -15.32
CA LEU A 253 4.46 -1.98 -15.71
C LEU A 253 3.42 -0.85 -15.73
N GLY A 254 2.16 -1.13 -15.36
CA GLY A 254 1.08 -0.13 -15.38
C GLY A 254 0.57 0.22 -16.78
N ARG A 255 0.75 -0.65 -17.76
CA ARG A 255 0.29 -0.48 -19.15
C ARG A 255 -0.86 -1.44 -19.46
N ALA A 256 -1.67 -1.09 -20.45
CA ALA A 256 -2.63 -2.03 -21.01
C ALA A 256 -1.89 -3.19 -21.70
N PRO A 257 -2.41 -4.42 -21.59
CA PRO A 257 -1.87 -5.59 -22.28
C PRO A 257 -1.98 -5.49 -23.79
#